data_3a0091c892e17f67a1b6efccf975719e
#
_entry.id   3a0091c892e17f67a1b6efccf975719e
#
_cell.length_a   1.000
_cell.length_b   1.000
_cell.length_c   1.000
_cell.angle_alpha   90.00
_cell.angle_beta   90.00
_cell.angle_gamma   90.00
#
_symmetry.space_group_name_H-M   'P 1'
#
loop_
_entity.id
_entity.type
_entity.pdbx_description
1 polymer ?
#
loop_
_entity_poly.entity_id
_entity_poly.type
_entity_poly.pdbx_seq_one_letter_code
_entity_poly.pdbx_strand_id
1 'polypeptide(L)'
;VDTRLLRTFTTLARTGGFTSAAAELHLAQSTVTVHIRTLEKELGTRLFDRLPTGTLLTESGRRLLEGAEEVLDAVARLRAGGREGDGAVRG
;
A
#
# COMPACT_ATOMS: atom_id res chain seq x y z
N VAL A 1 -10.44 3.30 -4.50
CA VAL A 1 -9.18 2.78 -3.94
C VAL A 1 -9.00 3.30 -2.52
N ASP A 2 -8.90 2.40 -1.59
CA ASP A 2 -8.75 2.72 -0.16
C ASP A 2 -7.27 2.85 0.17
N THR A 3 -6.91 3.85 0.98
CA THR A 3 -5.51 4.04 1.38
C THR A 3 -4.95 2.85 2.17
N ARG A 4 -5.82 2.09 2.87
CA ARG A 4 -5.37 0.87 3.54
C ARG A 4 -4.91 -0.19 2.54
N LEU A 5 -5.61 -0.30 1.41
CA LEU A 5 -5.21 -1.21 0.34
C LEU A 5 -3.87 -0.78 -0.26
N LEU A 6 -3.69 0.52 -0.46
CA LEU A 6 -2.43 1.04 -0.99
C LEU A 6 -1.28 0.79 -0.02
N ARG A 7 -1.51 0.93 1.28
CA ARG A 7 -0.48 0.65 2.29
C ARG A 7 -0.08 -0.82 2.27
N THR A 8 -1.06 -1.70 2.18
CA THR A 8 -0.79 -3.14 2.06
C THR A 8 0.03 -3.42 0.80
N PHE A 9 -0.37 -2.80 -0.31
CA PHE A 9 0.32 -2.97 -1.57
C PHE A 9 1.79 -2.50 -1.51
N THR A 10 2.03 -1.28 -1.01
CA THR A 10 3.39 -0.74 -0.93
C THR A 10 4.27 -1.55 0.02
N THR A 11 3.69 -2.02 1.13
CA THR A 11 4.43 -2.86 2.08
C THR A 11 4.81 -4.20 1.46
N LEU A 12 3.89 -4.83 0.74
CA LEU A 12 4.18 -6.08 0.05
C LEU A 12 5.26 -5.88 -1.03
N ALA A 13 5.18 -4.78 -1.77
CA ALA A 13 6.17 -4.47 -2.79
C ALA A 13 7.57 -4.30 -2.19
N ARG A 14 7.66 -3.66 -1.04
CA ARG A 14 8.93 -3.41 -0.37
C ARG A 14 9.51 -4.67 0.28
N THR A 15 8.67 -5.45 0.96
CA THR A 15 9.13 -6.63 1.69
C THR A 15 9.33 -7.85 0.80
N GLY A 16 8.62 -7.92 -0.32
CA GLY A 16 8.76 -9.01 -1.27
C GLY A 16 8.09 -10.32 -0.87
N GLY A 17 7.33 -10.35 0.23
CA GLY A 17 6.67 -11.56 0.66
C GLY A 17 5.44 -11.29 1.51
N PHE A 18 4.44 -12.17 1.39
CA PHE A 18 3.19 -12.02 2.11
C PHE A 18 3.37 -12.16 3.63
N THR A 19 4.22 -13.08 4.05
CA THR A 19 4.51 -13.28 5.48
C THR A 19 5.13 -12.03 6.10
N SER A 20 6.14 -11.49 5.44
CA SER A 20 6.83 -10.30 5.93
C SER A 20 5.91 -9.09 5.94
N ALA A 21 5.12 -8.92 4.88
CA ALA A 21 4.17 -7.81 4.80
C ALA A 21 3.12 -7.90 5.91
N ALA A 22 2.57 -9.09 6.12
CA ALA A 22 1.57 -9.32 7.16
C ALA A 22 2.14 -9.01 8.55
N ALA A 23 3.35 -9.44 8.82
CA ALA A 23 4.02 -9.17 10.09
C ALA A 23 4.20 -7.66 10.30
N GLU A 24 4.66 -6.96 9.29
CA GLU A 24 4.89 -5.51 9.39
C GLU A 24 3.59 -4.73 9.58
N LEU A 25 2.53 -5.18 8.91
CA LEU A 25 1.23 -4.52 8.96
C LEU A 25 0.38 -4.95 10.16
N HIS A 26 0.83 -5.94 10.91
CA HIS A 26 0.06 -6.56 12.00
C HIS A 26 -1.27 -7.11 11.50
N LEU A 27 -1.22 -7.76 10.34
CA LEU A 27 -2.38 -8.38 9.69
C LEU A 27 -2.13 -9.86 9.49
N ALA A 28 -3.21 -10.63 9.33
CA ALA A 28 -3.11 -12.01 8.88
C ALA A 28 -2.69 -12.03 7.41
N GLN A 29 -1.96 -13.08 6.99
CA GLN A 29 -1.61 -13.24 5.57
C GLN A 29 -2.84 -13.27 4.67
N SER A 30 -3.92 -13.92 5.13
CA SER A 30 -5.16 -13.98 4.37
C SER A 30 -5.73 -12.58 4.13
N THR A 31 -5.60 -11.68 5.09
CA THR A 31 -6.04 -10.30 4.94
C THR A 31 -5.21 -9.56 3.91
N VAL A 32 -3.89 -9.73 3.93
CA VAL A 32 -3.01 -9.16 2.92
C VAL A 32 -3.42 -9.64 1.54
N THR A 33 -3.66 -10.94 1.39
CA THR A 33 -4.10 -11.52 0.12
C THR A 33 -5.41 -10.91 -0.37
N VAL A 34 -6.38 -10.75 0.54
CA VAL A 34 -7.68 -10.15 0.18
C VAL A 34 -7.49 -8.69 -0.26
N HIS A 35 -6.67 -7.93 0.45
CA HIS A 35 -6.39 -6.54 0.09
C HIS A 35 -5.81 -6.43 -1.33
N ILE A 36 -4.84 -7.28 -1.65
CA ILE A 36 -4.21 -7.25 -2.97
C ILE A 36 -5.19 -7.66 -4.05
N ARG A 37 -5.97 -8.71 -3.84
CA ARG A 37 -6.97 -9.15 -4.81
C ARG A 37 -8.04 -8.09 -5.04
N THR A 38 -8.47 -7.42 -3.98
CA THR A 38 -9.44 -6.35 -4.08
C THR A 38 -8.90 -5.22 -4.94
N LEU A 39 -7.66 -4.83 -4.69
CA LEU A 39 -7.01 -3.77 -5.46
C LEU A 39 -6.85 -4.17 -6.93
N GLU A 40 -6.40 -5.40 -7.18
CA GLU A 40 -6.27 -5.91 -8.55
C GLU A 40 -7.61 -5.93 -9.28
N LYS A 41 -8.67 -6.31 -8.57
CA LYS A 41 -10.00 -6.34 -9.14
C LYS A 41 -10.50 -4.92 -9.48
N GLU A 42 -10.28 -3.97 -8.58
CA GLU A 42 -10.67 -2.58 -8.81
C GLU A 42 -9.95 -1.98 -10.02
N LEU A 43 -8.68 -2.31 -10.18
CA LEU A 43 -7.86 -1.75 -11.25
C LEU A 43 -7.90 -2.60 -12.53
N GLY A 44 -8.46 -3.79 -12.46
CA GLY A 44 -8.58 -4.67 -13.62
C GLY A 44 -7.26 -5.21 -14.14
N THR A 45 -6.26 -5.34 -13.28
CA THR A 45 -4.93 -5.81 -13.68
C THR A 45 -4.24 -6.52 -12.53
N ARG A 46 -3.31 -7.39 -12.87
CA ARG A 46 -2.48 -8.06 -11.87
C ARG A 46 -1.34 -7.12 -11.45
N LEU A 47 -1.09 -7.07 -10.16
CA LEU A 47 -0.05 -6.22 -9.59
C LEU A 47 1.19 -7.00 -9.20
N PHE A 48 1.02 -8.30 -8.89
CA PHE A 48 2.12 -9.17 -8.48
C PHE A 48 2.05 -10.50 -9.21
N ASP A 49 3.23 -11.04 -9.52
CA ASP A 49 3.40 -12.42 -9.94
C ASP A 49 3.99 -13.18 -8.76
N ARG A 50 3.42 -14.34 -8.47
CA ARG A 50 3.93 -15.19 -7.39
C ARG A 50 4.98 -16.13 -7.91
N LEU A 51 6.11 -16.17 -7.20
CA LEU A 51 7.21 -17.08 -7.48
C LEU A 51 7.43 -17.97 -6.27
N PRO A 52 8.09 -19.13 -6.43
CA PRO A 52 8.43 -19.95 -5.27
C PRO A 52 9.26 -19.22 -4.22
N THR A 53 10.04 -18.21 -4.65
CA THR A 53 10.93 -17.45 -3.77
C THR A 53 10.31 -16.15 -3.25
N GLY A 54 9.08 -15.84 -3.62
CA GLY A 54 8.43 -14.61 -3.18
C GLY A 54 7.52 -14.03 -4.24
N THR A 55 7.42 -12.71 -4.28
CA THR A 55 6.58 -12.01 -5.23
C THR A 55 7.40 -11.01 -6.03
N LEU A 56 6.98 -10.80 -7.27
CA LEU A 56 7.53 -9.74 -8.12
C LEU A 56 6.41 -8.83 -8.57
N LEU A 57 6.68 -7.54 -8.64
CA LEU A 57 5.75 -6.60 -9.22
C LEU A 57 5.63 -6.83 -10.72
N THR A 58 4.40 -6.77 -11.23
CA THR A 58 4.16 -6.69 -12.66
C THR A 58 4.51 -5.27 -13.12
N GLU A 59 4.49 -5.04 -14.43
CA GLU A 59 4.67 -3.68 -14.95
C GLU A 59 3.59 -2.74 -14.42
N SER A 60 2.34 -3.22 -14.40
CA SER A 60 1.23 -2.45 -13.83
C SER A 60 1.48 -2.17 -12.34
N GLY A 61 2.02 -3.15 -11.62
CA GLY A 61 2.36 -2.98 -10.21
C GLY A 61 3.42 -1.89 -9.99
N ARG A 62 4.43 -1.85 -10.86
CA ARG A 62 5.45 -0.81 -10.76
C ARG A 62 4.89 0.59 -10.99
N ARG A 63 3.99 0.73 -11.95
CA ARG A 63 3.32 2.02 -12.20
C ARG A 63 2.46 2.43 -11.03
N LEU A 64 1.72 1.49 -10.48
CA LEU A 64 0.89 1.76 -9.32
C LEU A 64 1.73 2.15 -8.12
N LEU A 65 2.88 1.51 -7.93
CA LEU A 65 3.75 1.78 -6.79
C LEU A 65 4.16 3.25 -6.73
N GLU A 66 4.55 3.82 -7.87
CA GLU A 66 4.91 5.23 -7.93
C GLU A 66 3.76 6.12 -7.48
N GLY A 67 2.56 5.88 -8.03
CA GLY A 67 1.39 6.66 -7.65
C GLY A 67 0.94 6.41 -6.22
N ALA A 68 1.01 5.17 -5.77
CA ALA A 68 0.62 4.80 -4.41
C ALA A 68 1.52 5.48 -3.38
N GLU A 69 2.81 5.53 -3.61
CA GLU A 69 3.74 6.20 -2.71
C GLU A 69 3.45 7.69 -2.64
N GLU A 70 3.15 8.32 -3.76
CA GLU A 70 2.77 9.73 -3.80
C GLU A 70 1.49 9.99 -3.01
N VAL A 71 0.48 9.14 -3.17
CA VAL A 71 -0.79 9.27 -2.45
C VAL A 71 -0.56 9.13 -0.95
N LEU A 72 0.19 8.11 -0.54
CA LEU A 72 0.44 7.88 0.89
C LEU A 72 1.25 9.00 1.51
N ASP A 73 2.23 9.53 0.79
CA ASP A 73 2.99 10.69 1.26
C ASP A 73 2.09 11.91 1.38
N ALA A 74 1.19 12.12 0.43
CA ALA A 74 0.24 13.23 0.49
C ALA A 74 -0.68 13.11 1.70
N VAL A 75 -1.18 11.90 1.98
CA VAL A 75 -2.02 11.65 3.16
C VAL A 75 -1.24 11.93 4.44
N ALA A 76 0.01 11.49 4.50
CA ALA A 76 0.87 11.74 5.67
C ALA A 76 1.08 13.23 5.88
N ARG A 77 1.32 13.98 4.80
CA ARG A 77 1.48 15.43 4.87
C ARG A 77 0.20 16.12 5.31
N LEU A 78 -0.96 15.65 4.82
CA LEU A 78 -2.25 16.18 5.24
C LEU A 78 -2.47 16.00 6.73
N ARG A 79 -2.14 14.83 7.27
CA ARG A 79 -2.29 14.54 8.69
C ARG A 79 -1.38 15.42 9.53
N ALA A 80 -0.11 15.53 9.13
CA ALA A 80 0.86 16.37 9.83
C ALA A 80 0.48 17.85 9.70
N GLY A 81 0.15 18.30 8.49
CA GLY A 81 -0.25 19.66 8.22
C GLY A 81 -1.55 20.04 8.92
N GLY A 82 -2.49 19.08 8.99
CA GLY A 82 -3.74 19.29 9.71
C GLY A 82 -3.51 19.56 11.19
N ARG A 83 -2.62 18.80 11.81
CA ARG A 83 -2.29 19.00 13.22
C ARG A 83 -1.53 20.31 13.45
N GLU A 84 -0.58 20.60 12.60
CA GLU A 84 0.17 21.85 12.64
C GLU A 84 -0.74 23.02 12.31
N GLY A 85 -1.61 22.85 11.31
CA GLY A 85 -2.55 23.86 10.91
C GLY A 85 -3.54 24.22 12.00
N ASP A 86 -4.02 23.23 12.74
CA ASP A 86 -4.91 23.44 13.86
C ASP A 86 -4.23 24.30 14.93
N GLY A 87 -2.99 23.96 15.25
CA GLY A 87 -2.22 24.74 16.21
C GLY A 87 -1.96 26.15 15.70
N ALA A 88 -1.59 26.30 14.44
CA ALA A 88 -1.31 27.60 13.84
C ALA A 88 -2.54 28.48 13.77
N VAL A 89 -3.67 27.88 13.39
CA VAL A 89 -4.94 28.64 13.27
C VAL A 89 -5.40 29.14 14.63
N ARG A 90 -5.19 28.37 15.67
CA ARG A 90 -5.58 28.79 17.01
C ARG A 90 -4.58 29.70 17.67
N GLY A 91 -3.35 29.55 17.26
CA GLY A 91 -2.28 30.37 17.79
C GLY A 91 -2.19 31.64 17.08
#